data_0663447e8e5a190ae2bf10182ee152e0
#
_entry.id   0663447e8e5a190ae2bf10182ee152e0
#
_cell.length_a   1.000
_cell.length_b   1.000
_cell.length_c   1.000
_cell.angle_alpha   90.00
_cell.angle_beta   90.00
_cell.angle_gamma   90.00
#
_symmetry.space_group_name_H-M   'P 1'
#
loop_
_entity.id
_entity.type
_entity.pdbx_description
1 polymer ?
#
loop_
_entity_poly.entity_id
_entity_poly.type
_entity_poly.pdbx_seq_one_letter_code
_entity_poly.pdbx_strand_id
1 'polypeptide(L)'
;GVTDSQQASEQWAFPRYLDNHKIISTGKGIVPVPIAAKVDNGIAGIDWVSFSIPLSHFHEKYSSLNPLVEDEALTELLESVIDQELFELFGFGLGQKRDKGMHFNKYAYTLQDDLGMVLYGNTQKSIIVQINGSGCALARKGWNEQLYKYLKQIKGSKLSRVDICFDDFEGEYITLDEADQWDTQEMFWVSGRVPDSRHAGNWKRPNGKGRTLYIGVRESGKSCRIYEKGKEKGDVLSEWVRIEVEFKASDRYLELEMLLSPSQYFIGAYPVFNEVLLPRLGQYIMPEKTEIIKKQSQIEWKKAIEITKSQFGKYIRQFRKVYDDSELLTMLSSSKDEVPKRLKFSAIAAMQAVRINQPIYEELAHAV
;
A
#
# COMPACT_ATOMS: atom_id res chain seq x y z
N GLY A 1 -51.32 1.44 23.66
CA GLY A 1 -50.82 0.24 23.04
C GLY A 1 -49.96 0.59 21.87
N VAL A 2 -48.66 0.35 21.99
CA VAL A 2 -47.72 0.42 20.87
C VAL A 2 -48.11 -0.71 19.91
N THR A 3 -48.43 -0.41 18.69
CA THR A 3 -48.92 -1.37 17.71
C THR A 3 -47.81 -2.33 17.26
N ASP A 4 -48.15 -3.61 17.08
CA ASP A 4 -47.24 -4.71 16.65
C ASP A 4 -46.40 -4.39 15.39
N SER A 5 -46.78 -3.38 14.62
CA SER A 5 -46.04 -2.92 13.44
C SER A 5 -44.74 -2.15 13.75
N GLN A 6 -44.61 -1.53 14.94
CA GLN A 6 -43.38 -0.86 15.36
C GLN A 6 -42.33 -1.82 15.93
N GLN A 7 -42.76 -2.91 16.57
CA GLN A 7 -41.86 -3.98 17.04
C GLN A 7 -41.33 -4.84 15.90
N ALA A 8 -42.09 -5.01 14.81
CA ALA A 8 -41.64 -5.75 13.63
C ALA A 8 -40.57 -4.97 12.81
N SER A 9 -40.57 -3.61 12.83
CA SER A 9 -39.58 -2.80 12.13
C SER A 9 -38.20 -2.77 12.81
N GLU A 10 -38.14 -2.99 14.14
CA GLU A 10 -36.88 -3.07 14.88
C GLU A 10 -36.18 -4.43 14.75
N GLN A 11 -36.91 -5.50 14.42
CA GLN A 11 -36.35 -6.84 14.23
C GLN A 11 -35.61 -7.03 12.90
N TRP A 12 -35.76 -6.12 11.95
CA TRP A 12 -35.11 -6.15 10.63
C TRP A 12 -34.06 -5.04 10.44
N ALA A 13 -33.66 -4.36 11.51
CA ALA A 13 -32.48 -3.49 11.46
C ALA A 13 -31.26 -4.36 11.16
N PHE A 14 -30.75 -4.31 9.92
CA PHE A 14 -29.51 -4.96 9.53
C PHE A 14 -28.43 -4.59 10.54
N PRO A 15 -27.61 -5.55 10.99
CA PRO A 15 -26.52 -5.27 11.93
C PRO A 15 -25.62 -4.16 11.38
N ARG A 16 -25.13 -3.25 12.24
CA ARG A 16 -24.29 -2.09 11.88
C ARG A 16 -23.01 -2.43 11.10
N TYR A 17 -22.56 -3.70 11.14
CA TYR A 17 -21.42 -4.16 10.33
C TYR A 17 -21.69 -4.17 8.82
N LEU A 18 -22.94 -3.98 8.37
CA LEU A 18 -23.29 -3.86 6.95
C LEU A 18 -23.10 -2.45 6.39
N ASP A 19 -22.80 -1.45 7.21
CA ASP A 19 -22.56 -0.06 6.76
C ASP A 19 -21.38 0.04 5.77
N ASN A 20 -20.47 -0.94 5.80
CA ASN A 20 -19.33 -1.03 4.88
C ASN A 20 -19.54 -2.07 3.75
N HIS A 21 -20.79 -2.35 3.40
CA HIS A 21 -21.11 -3.32 2.36
C HIS A 21 -22.07 -2.73 1.32
N LYS A 22 -21.82 -3.00 0.05
CA LYS A 22 -22.80 -2.84 -1.03
C LYS A 22 -23.58 -4.16 -1.16
N ILE A 23 -24.88 -4.07 -1.07
CA ILE A 23 -25.77 -5.22 -1.31
C ILE A 23 -25.95 -5.37 -2.82
N ILE A 24 -25.66 -6.55 -3.35
CA ILE A 24 -25.84 -6.90 -4.74
C ILE A 24 -26.77 -8.10 -4.90
N SER A 25 -27.45 -8.17 -6.06
CA SER A 25 -28.32 -9.29 -6.42
C SER A 25 -27.62 -10.19 -7.43
N THR A 26 -27.37 -11.43 -7.06
CA THR A 26 -26.75 -12.43 -7.93
C THR A 26 -27.76 -13.50 -8.33
N GLY A 27 -27.44 -14.31 -9.32
CA GLY A 27 -28.25 -15.48 -9.69
C GLY A 27 -28.39 -16.52 -8.55
N LYS A 28 -27.62 -16.38 -7.46
CA LYS A 28 -27.65 -17.26 -6.28
C LYS A 28 -28.28 -16.59 -5.05
N GLY A 29 -28.77 -15.35 -5.18
CA GLY A 29 -29.39 -14.59 -4.10
C GLY A 29 -28.68 -13.26 -3.83
N ILE A 30 -29.03 -12.66 -2.70
CA ILE A 30 -28.49 -11.37 -2.25
C ILE A 30 -27.16 -11.59 -1.53
N VAL A 31 -26.12 -10.83 -1.92
CA VAL A 31 -24.76 -10.95 -1.39
C VAL A 31 -24.25 -9.59 -0.91
N PRO A 32 -23.82 -9.46 0.35
CA PRO A 32 -23.10 -8.28 0.81
C PRO A 32 -21.65 -8.31 0.32
N VAL A 33 -21.20 -7.25 -0.35
CA VAL A 33 -19.82 -7.09 -0.82
C VAL A 33 -19.14 -6.01 0.01
N PRO A 34 -18.05 -6.31 0.72
CA PRO A 34 -17.30 -5.31 1.46
C PRO A 34 -16.79 -4.19 0.55
N ILE A 35 -16.92 -2.94 1.00
CA ILE A 35 -16.45 -1.75 0.27
C ILE A 35 -15.49 -0.96 1.15
N ALA A 36 -14.44 -0.42 0.56
CA ALA A 36 -13.51 0.45 1.25
C ALA A 36 -14.23 1.73 1.71
N ALA A 37 -14.09 2.07 2.99
CA ALA A 37 -14.61 3.33 3.51
C ALA A 37 -13.88 4.51 2.87
N LYS A 38 -14.63 5.54 2.48
CA LYS A 38 -14.05 6.81 2.04
C LYS A 38 -13.33 7.48 3.21
N VAL A 39 -12.17 8.05 2.95
CA VAL A 39 -11.36 8.76 3.94
C VAL A 39 -11.61 10.26 3.82
N ASP A 40 -11.69 10.97 4.93
CA ASP A 40 -11.80 12.44 5.04
C ASP A 40 -12.92 13.09 4.21
N ASN A 41 -14.11 12.47 4.18
CA ASN A 41 -15.21 12.89 3.31
C ASN A 41 -14.82 13.00 1.82
N GLY A 42 -13.72 12.36 1.44
CA GLY A 42 -13.21 12.31 0.08
C GLY A 42 -14.01 11.37 -0.82
N ILE A 43 -13.49 11.18 -2.03
CA ILE A 43 -14.13 10.33 -3.05
C ILE A 43 -13.62 8.90 -3.06
N ALA A 44 -12.42 8.66 -2.53
CA ALA A 44 -11.71 7.39 -2.64
C ALA A 44 -11.46 6.74 -1.28
N GLY A 45 -11.33 5.42 -1.28
CA GLY A 45 -10.93 4.59 -0.15
C GLY A 45 -9.66 3.80 -0.45
N ILE A 46 -9.13 3.11 0.58
CA ILE A 46 -7.97 2.23 0.44
C ILE A 46 -8.47 0.80 0.32
N ASP A 47 -8.13 0.14 -0.80
CA ASP A 47 -8.54 -1.24 -1.12
C ASP A 47 -7.42 -2.27 -0.91
N TRP A 48 -6.20 -1.83 -0.67
CA TRP A 48 -5.05 -2.64 -0.28
C TRP A 48 -3.99 -1.78 0.39
N VAL A 49 -3.40 -2.29 1.44
CA VAL A 49 -2.19 -1.70 2.02
C VAL A 49 -1.17 -2.77 2.36
N SER A 50 0.10 -2.52 2.00
CA SER A 50 1.23 -3.32 2.45
C SER A 50 2.30 -2.41 3.02
N PHE A 51 2.85 -2.81 4.15
CA PHE A 51 3.90 -2.06 4.84
C PHE A 51 4.92 -3.00 5.47
N SER A 52 6.08 -2.48 5.80
CA SER A 52 7.13 -3.23 6.48
C SER A 52 7.58 -2.52 7.75
N ILE A 53 7.90 -3.32 8.75
CA ILE A 53 8.40 -2.90 10.07
C ILE A 53 9.75 -3.59 10.27
N PRO A 54 10.85 -2.85 10.52
CA PRO A 54 12.14 -3.47 10.80
C PRO A 54 12.12 -4.22 12.13
N LEU A 55 12.77 -5.37 12.20
CA LEU A 55 12.87 -6.17 13.42
C LEU A 55 13.55 -5.42 14.57
N SER A 56 14.43 -4.46 14.26
CA SER A 56 15.07 -3.61 15.27
C SER A 56 14.07 -2.85 16.14
N HIS A 57 12.91 -2.46 15.59
CA HIS A 57 11.84 -1.82 16.36
C HIS A 57 11.38 -2.71 17.54
N PHE A 58 11.20 -3.99 17.29
CA PHE A 58 10.77 -4.93 18.33
C PHE A 58 11.86 -5.21 19.34
N HIS A 59 13.12 -5.27 18.92
CA HIS A 59 14.25 -5.42 19.82
C HIS A 59 14.40 -4.21 20.76
N GLU A 60 14.20 -3.00 20.27
CA GLU A 60 14.24 -1.78 21.07
C GLU A 60 13.08 -1.70 22.07
N LYS A 61 11.87 -2.08 21.62
CA LYS A 61 10.65 -2.03 22.44
C LYS A 61 10.57 -3.15 23.46
N TYR A 62 11.11 -4.33 23.12
CA TYR A 62 11.09 -5.55 23.93
C TYR A 62 12.51 -6.03 24.21
N SER A 63 13.19 -5.38 25.15
CA SER A 63 14.61 -5.61 25.48
C SER A 63 14.94 -7.04 25.94
N SER A 64 13.95 -7.87 26.24
CA SER A 64 14.10 -9.30 26.52
C SER A 64 14.37 -10.15 25.27
N LEU A 65 14.17 -9.62 24.06
CA LEU A 65 14.40 -10.31 22.80
C LEU A 65 15.86 -10.12 22.39
N ASN A 66 16.60 -11.23 22.33
CA ASN A 66 17.97 -11.24 21.87
C ASN A 66 18.06 -10.84 20.39
N PRO A 67 18.91 -9.89 19.96
CA PRO A 67 19.07 -9.51 18.56
C PRO A 67 19.61 -10.64 17.63
N LEU A 68 20.10 -11.74 18.20
CA LEU A 68 20.49 -12.97 17.48
C LEU A 68 19.31 -13.95 17.37
N VAL A 69 18.12 -13.46 17.18
CA VAL A 69 16.87 -14.22 17.21
C VAL A 69 16.89 -15.36 16.20
N GLU A 70 16.90 -16.57 16.70
CA GLU A 70 16.62 -17.78 15.94
C GLU A 70 15.15 -17.80 15.50
N ASP A 71 14.83 -18.57 14.48
CA ASP A 71 13.49 -18.64 13.86
C ASP A 71 12.35 -18.90 14.86
N GLU A 72 12.61 -19.63 15.95
CA GLU A 72 11.62 -19.93 17.00
C GLU A 72 11.27 -18.69 17.82
N ALA A 73 12.23 -17.88 18.22
CA ALA A 73 11.98 -16.67 18.98
C ALA A 73 11.29 -15.58 18.12
N LEU A 74 11.54 -15.57 16.81
CA LEU A 74 10.78 -14.72 15.89
C LEU A 74 9.30 -15.16 15.79
N THR A 75 9.05 -16.46 15.84
CA THR A 75 7.68 -17.01 15.88
C THR A 75 6.97 -16.62 17.17
N GLU A 76 7.63 -16.73 18.31
CA GLU A 76 7.09 -16.29 19.61
C GLU A 76 6.79 -14.78 19.62
N LEU A 77 7.67 -13.97 19.01
CA LEU A 77 7.45 -12.54 18.86
C LEU A 77 6.16 -12.25 18.06
N LEU A 78 5.96 -12.94 16.94
CA LEU A 78 4.76 -12.77 16.13
C LEU A 78 3.51 -13.14 16.91
N GLU A 79 3.53 -14.28 17.58
CA GLU A 79 2.37 -14.75 18.34
C GLU A 79 2.05 -13.87 19.55
N SER A 80 3.06 -13.34 20.24
CA SER A 80 2.86 -12.58 21.48
C SER A 80 2.66 -11.08 21.29
N VAL A 81 3.29 -10.50 20.28
CA VAL A 81 3.37 -9.03 20.13
C VAL A 81 2.68 -8.55 18.86
N ILE A 82 3.02 -9.13 17.71
CA ILE A 82 2.48 -8.67 16.42
C ILE A 82 0.98 -8.93 16.34
N ASP A 83 0.51 -10.07 16.83
CA ASP A 83 -0.91 -10.38 16.88
C ASP A 83 -1.70 -9.29 17.63
N GLN A 84 -1.22 -8.91 18.81
CA GLN A 84 -1.85 -7.86 19.59
C GLN A 84 -1.81 -6.51 18.88
N GLU A 85 -0.66 -6.10 18.33
CA GLU A 85 -0.52 -4.83 17.62
C GLU A 85 -1.44 -4.75 16.39
N LEU A 86 -1.56 -5.84 15.63
CA LEU A 86 -2.46 -5.91 14.49
C LEU A 86 -3.93 -5.84 14.93
N PHE A 87 -4.29 -6.53 16.00
CA PHE A 87 -5.62 -6.45 16.55
C PHE A 87 -5.99 -5.04 17.04
N GLU A 88 -5.06 -4.33 17.66
CA GLU A 88 -5.24 -2.93 18.07
C GLU A 88 -5.42 -2.01 16.87
N LEU A 89 -4.66 -2.20 15.80
CA LEU A 89 -4.70 -1.38 14.59
C LEU A 89 -5.95 -1.65 13.74
N PHE A 90 -6.24 -2.93 13.47
CA PHE A 90 -7.22 -3.31 12.45
C PHE A 90 -8.49 -3.96 13.02
N GLY A 91 -8.47 -4.44 14.25
CA GLY A 91 -9.57 -5.17 14.87
C GLY A 91 -9.57 -6.68 14.58
N PHE A 92 -8.53 -7.19 13.91
CA PHE A 92 -8.27 -8.60 13.67
C PHE A 92 -6.77 -8.88 13.75
N GLY A 93 -6.40 -10.09 14.10
CA GLY A 93 -5.03 -10.52 14.31
C GLY A 93 -4.61 -11.64 13.38
N LEU A 94 -3.61 -12.41 13.84
CA LEU A 94 -3.07 -13.55 13.12
C LEU A 94 -4.10 -14.68 12.98
N GLY A 95 -4.11 -15.31 11.81
CA GLY A 95 -4.84 -16.52 11.52
C GLY A 95 -3.91 -17.74 11.57
N GLN A 96 -3.85 -18.50 10.48
CA GLN A 96 -3.08 -19.72 10.41
C GLN A 96 -1.67 -19.52 9.85
N LYS A 97 -0.69 -20.20 10.43
CA LYS A 97 0.65 -20.30 9.86
C LYS A 97 0.58 -21.16 8.59
N ARG A 98 1.20 -20.69 7.51
CA ARG A 98 1.29 -21.43 6.26
C ARG A 98 2.48 -22.38 6.28
N ASP A 99 2.35 -23.51 5.59
CA ASP A 99 3.43 -24.50 5.49
C ASP A 99 4.64 -23.99 4.71
N LYS A 100 4.43 -23.00 3.81
CA LYS A 100 5.48 -22.40 2.99
C LYS A 100 5.43 -20.88 3.04
N GLY A 101 6.61 -20.27 3.04
CA GLY A 101 6.75 -18.83 2.89
C GLY A 101 6.39 -18.35 1.48
N MET A 102 6.36 -17.04 1.29
CA MET A 102 6.01 -16.37 0.04
C MET A 102 6.89 -15.15 -0.19
N HIS A 103 7.05 -14.76 -1.45
CA HIS A 103 7.73 -13.51 -1.84
C HIS A 103 9.10 -13.33 -1.16
N PHE A 104 9.96 -14.37 -1.24
CA PHE A 104 11.31 -14.39 -0.63
C PHE A 104 11.30 -14.29 0.92
N ASN A 105 10.16 -14.49 1.56
CA ASN A 105 10.04 -14.65 3.00
C ASN A 105 9.95 -16.14 3.34
N LYS A 106 10.66 -16.55 4.37
CA LYS A 106 10.72 -17.94 4.81
C LYS A 106 9.41 -18.42 5.46
N TYR A 107 8.72 -17.49 6.13
CA TYR A 107 7.50 -17.77 6.89
C TYR A 107 6.35 -16.84 6.48
N ALA A 108 5.13 -17.34 6.59
CA ALA A 108 3.91 -16.60 6.34
C ALA A 108 2.78 -17.04 7.30
N TYR A 109 2.03 -16.06 7.80
CA TYR A 109 0.74 -16.24 8.45
C TYR A 109 -0.35 -15.61 7.60
N THR A 110 -1.53 -16.24 7.49
CA THR A 110 -2.73 -15.51 7.10
C THR A 110 -3.18 -14.62 8.26
N LEU A 111 -3.93 -13.58 7.97
CA LEU A 111 -4.73 -12.90 8.99
C LEU A 111 -6.08 -13.62 9.14
N GLN A 112 -6.78 -13.37 10.25
CA GLN A 112 -8.09 -13.94 10.50
C GLN A 112 -9.02 -13.71 9.30
N ASP A 113 -9.87 -14.68 8.98
CA ASP A 113 -10.82 -14.64 7.84
C ASP A 113 -10.19 -14.30 6.47
N ASP A 114 -8.91 -14.64 6.29
CA ASP A 114 -8.13 -14.33 5.07
C ASP A 114 -8.09 -12.83 4.70
N LEU A 115 -8.15 -11.94 5.71
CA LEU A 115 -8.15 -10.49 5.52
C LEU A 115 -6.78 -9.91 5.14
N GLY A 116 -5.76 -10.74 5.10
CA GLY A 116 -4.40 -10.36 4.72
C GLY A 116 -3.36 -11.40 5.08
N MET A 117 -2.11 -10.96 5.17
CA MET A 117 -0.95 -11.80 5.45
C MET A 117 0.12 -11.07 6.25
N VAL A 118 0.87 -11.83 7.05
CA VAL A 118 2.14 -11.40 7.65
C VAL A 118 3.25 -12.28 7.12
N LEU A 119 4.32 -11.67 6.61
CA LEU A 119 5.46 -12.34 6.00
C LEU A 119 6.74 -11.96 6.76
N TYR A 120 7.63 -12.90 7.01
CA TYR A 120 8.86 -12.68 7.73
C TYR A 120 9.94 -13.71 7.40
N GLY A 121 11.16 -13.55 7.99
CA GLY A 121 12.30 -14.40 7.68
C GLY A 121 12.94 -14.04 6.35
N ASN A 122 12.93 -12.77 5.99
CA ASN A 122 13.62 -12.23 4.83
C ASN A 122 15.01 -11.68 5.21
N THR A 123 15.86 -11.50 4.20
CA THR A 123 17.23 -10.96 4.36
C THR A 123 17.25 -9.52 4.87
N GLN A 124 16.16 -8.79 4.70
CA GLN A 124 16.03 -7.39 5.12
C GLN A 124 15.72 -7.23 6.62
N LYS A 125 15.56 -8.34 7.34
CA LYS A 125 15.21 -8.35 8.76
C LYS A 125 14.00 -7.46 9.05
N SER A 126 12.94 -7.67 8.30
CA SER A 126 11.68 -6.93 8.45
C SER A 126 10.48 -7.87 8.49
N ILE A 127 9.43 -7.42 9.13
CA ILE A 127 8.10 -8.01 9.08
C ILE A 127 7.31 -7.24 8.02
N ILE A 128 6.70 -7.95 7.08
CA ILE A 128 5.84 -7.37 6.04
C ILE A 128 4.39 -7.73 6.38
N VAL A 129 3.55 -6.72 6.44
CA VAL A 129 2.10 -6.88 6.64
C VAL A 129 1.39 -6.47 5.37
N GLN A 130 0.44 -7.29 4.94
CA GLN A 130 -0.42 -7.05 3.78
C GLN A 130 -1.87 -7.17 4.21
N ILE A 131 -2.66 -6.12 4.02
CA ILE A 131 -4.10 -6.11 4.25
C ILE A 131 -4.77 -6.03 2.89
N ASN A 132 -5.62 -7.01 2.57
CA ASN A 132 -6.33 -7.04 1.28
C ASN A 132 -7.60 -6.17 1.30
N GLY A 133 -8.33 -6.10 0.18
CA GLY A 133 -9.52 -5.26 0.05
C GLY A 133 -10.60 -5.55 1.09
N SER A 134 -10.87 -6.81 1.37
CA SER A 134 -11.80 -7.20 2.44
C SER A 134 -11.28 -6.79 3.81
N GLY A 135 -9.97 -6.94 4.04
CA GLY A 135 -9.32 -6.50 5.27
C GLY A 135 -9.44 -4.99 5.47
N CYS A 136 -9.15 -4.20 4.44
CA CYS A 136 -9.30 -2.74 4.50
C CYS A 136 -10.76 -2.30 4.76
N ALA A 137 -11.72 -2.99 4.14
CA ALA A 137 -13.15 -2.68 4.29
C ALA A 137 -13.69 -3.06 5.67
N LEU A 138 -13.23 -4.17 6.25
CA LEU A 138 -13.71 -4.71 7.52
C LEU A 138 -12.87 -4.24 8.72
N ALA A 139 -11.77 -3.57 8.48
CA ALA A 139 -10.92 -3.04 9.54
C ALA A 139 -11.66 -2.02 10.41
N ARG A 140 -11.21 -1.90 11.64
CA ARG A 140 -11.73 -0.95 12.64
C ARG A 140 -11.78 0.47 12.06
N LYS A 141 -12.86 1.19 12.33
CA LYS A 141 -12.98 2.60 11.90
C LYS A 141 -11.78 3.42 12.37
N GLY A 142 -11.18 4.19 11.47
CA GLY A 142 -9.99 5.01 11.75
C GLY A 142 -8.67 4.23 11.74
N TRP A 143 -8.65 2.98 11.25
CA TRP A 143 -7.44 2.16 11.14
C TRP A 143 -6.32 2.84 10.34
N ASN A 144 -6.67 3.56 9.30
CA ASN A 144 -5.75 4.29 8.44
C ASN A 144 -4.98 5.39 9.20
N GLU A 145 -5.67 6.18 10.04
CA GLU A 145 -5.03 7.18 10.89
C GLU A 145 -4.16 6.54 11.99
N GLN A 146 -4.64 5.43 12.57
CA GLN A 146 -3.87 4.69 13.57
C GLN A 146 -2.62 4.09 12.96
N LEU A 147 -2.72 3.49 11.76
CA LEU A 147 -1.58 2.96 11.04
C LEU A 147 -0.57 4.06 10.67
N TYR A 148 -1.06 5.23 10.22
CA TYR A 148 -0.20 6.40 9.97
C TYR A 148 0.60 6.77 11.22
N LYS A 149 -0.07 6.96 12.36
CA LYS A 149 0.59 7.30 13.63
C LYS A 149 1.59 6.24 14.06
N TYR A 150 1.21 4.98 13.93
CA TYR A 150 2.05 3.84 14.27
C TYR A 150 3.33 3.80 13.41
N LEU A 151 3.20 3.84 12.09
CA LEU A 151 4.36 3.79 11.19
C LEU A 151 5.25 5.03 11.31
N LYS A 152 4.69 6.20 11.55
CA LYS A 152 5.44 7.46 11.69
C LYS A 152 6.42 7.44 12.86
N GLN A 153 6.12 6.70 13.93
CA GLN A 153 6.98 6.56 15.11
C GLN A 153 8.09 5.54 14.92
N ILE A 154 7.97 4.64 13.95
CA ILE A 154 8.91 3.54 13.73
C ILE A 154 9.95 3.93 12.68
N LYS A 155 11.19 4.14 13.12
CA LYS A 155 12.31 4.40 12.21
C LYS A 155 12.51 3.22 11.25
N GLY A 156 12.50 3.51 9.95
CA GLY A 156 12.69 2.49 8.91
C GLY A 156 11.43 1.75 8.48
N SER A 157 10.28 2.01 9.10
CA SER A 157 9.00 1.53 8.57
C SER A 157 8.67 2.22 7.23
N LYS A 158 7.90 1.55 6.38
CA LYS A 158 7.51 2.10 5.09
C LYS A 158 6.28 1.41 4.51
N LEU A 159 5.54 2.15 3.68
CA LEU A 159 4.56 1.56 2.78
C LEU A 159 5.28 0.91 1.59
N SER A 160 4.84 -0.27 1.16
CA SER A 160 5.35 -0.96 -0.03
C SER A 160 4.31 -1.06 -1.15
N ARG A 161 3.03 -1.04 -0.81
CA ARG A 161 1.91 -0.98 -1.76
C ARG A 161 0.70 -0.31 -1.12
N VAL A 162 0.03 0.53 -1.89
CA VAL A 162 -1.29 1.09 -1.57
C VAL A 162 -2.15 1.06 -2.83
N ASP A 163 -3.32 0.42 -2.74
CA ASP A 163 -4.33 0.48 -3.80
C ASP A 163 -5.44 1.42 -3.34
N ILE A 164 -5.70 2.41 -4.15
CA ILE A 164 -6.73 3.42 -3.88
C ILE A 164 -7.85 3.22 -4.86
N CYS A 165 -9.09 3.11 -4.37
CA CYS A 165 -10.25 2.85 -5.20
C CYS A 165 -11.29 3.97 -5.12
N PHE A 166 -11.93 4.21 -6.25
CA PHE A 166 -13.15 5.00 -6.41
C PHE A 166 -14.26 4.08 -6.90
N ASP A 167 -15.42 4.13 -6.23
CA ASP A 167 -16.59 3.34 -6.56
C ASP A 167 -17.69 4.25 -7.11
N ASP A 168 -18.07 4.04 -8.37
CA ASP A 168 -19.28 4.57 -8.98
C ASP A 168 -20.35 3.47 -8.93
N PHE A 169 -21.17 3.50 -7.88
CA PHE A 169 -22.10 2.41 -7.59
C PHE A 169 -23.25 2.31 -8.58
N GLU A 170 -23.65 3.41 -9.19
CA GLU A 170 -24.83 3.49 -10.06
C GLU A 170 -24.46 3.84 -11.52
N GLY A 171 -23.16 3.87 -11.86
CA GLY A 171 -22.68 4.19 -13.21
C GLY A 171 -22.96 5.64 -13.65
N GLU A 172 -23.04 6.56 -12.68
CA GLU A 172 -23.39 7.96 -12.95
C GLU A 172 -22.21 8.77 -13.52
N TYR A 173 -20.99 8.38 -13.18
CA TYR A 173 -19.79 9.17 -13.46
C TYR A 173 -18.92 8.57 -14.54
N ILE A 174 -18.92 7.24 -14.71
CA ILE A 174 -18.06 6.56 -15.67
C ILE A 174 -18.65 5.22 -16.12
N THR A 175 -18.50 4.93 -17.41
CA THR A 175 -18.71 3.59 -17.99
C THR A 175 -17.41 3.02 -18.52
N LEU A 176 -17.35 1.69 -18.72
CA LEU A 176 -16.16 1.05 -19.30
C LEU A 176 -15.88 1.50 -20.74
N ASP A 177 -16.92 1.77 -21.52
CA ASP A 177 -16.78 2.25 -22.89
C ASP A 177 -16.20 3.67 -22.92
N GLU A 178 -16.56 4.51 -21.94
CA GLU A 178 -15.97 5.84 -21.79
C GLU A 178 -14.52 5.77 -21.31
N ALA A 179 -14.21 4.87 -20.36
CA ALA A 179 -12.83 4.65 -19.92
C ALA A 179 -11.91 4.22 -21.07
N ASP A 180 -12.43 3.40 -22.00
CA ASP A 180 -11.72 2.99 -23.20
C ASP A 180 -11.50 4.14 -24.18
N GLN A 181 -12.47 5.07 -24.28
CA GLN A 181 -12.30 6.31 -25.03
C GLN A 181 -11.22 7.21 -24.41
N TRP A 182 -11.17 7.32 -23.09
CA TRP A 182 -10.10 8.06 -22.41
C TRP A 182 -8.73 7.48 -22.71
N ASP A 183 -8.59 6.15 -22.74
CA ASP A 183 -7.36 5.48 -23.11
C ASP A 183 -6.99 5.76 -24.58
N THR A 184 -7.93 5.61 -25.49
CA THR A 184 -7.76 5.93 -26.93
C THR A 184 -7.32 7.39 -27.15
N GLN A 185 -7.76 8.31 -26.32
CA GLN A 185 -7.41 9.73 -26.35
C GLN A 185 -6.15 10.06 -25.55
N GLU A 186 -5.42 9.07 -25.09
CA GLU A 186 -4.19 9.19 -24.31
C GLU A 186 -4.36 9.99 -22.99
N MET A 187 -5.56 10.06 -22.43
CA MET A 187 -5.85 10.88 -21.25
C MET A 187 -5.27 10.30 -19.95
N PHE A 188 -4.72 9.09 -19.97
CA PHE A 188 -3.93 8.50 -18.89
C PHE A 188 -2.44 8.82 -19.00
N TRP A 189 -2.03 9.54 -20.03
CA TRP A 189 -0.64 9.93 -20.21
C TRP A 189 -0.21 11.01 -19.21
N VAL A 190 0.84 10.75 -18.46
CA VAL A 190 1.40 11.68 -17.45
C VAL A 190 2.71 12.29 -17.97
N SER A 191 3.63 11.44 -18.42
CA SER A 191 4.94 11.84 -18.97
C SER A 191 5.64 10.63 -19.57
N GLY A 192 6.62 10.88 -20.45
CA GLY A 192 7.40 9.84 -21.10
C GLY A 192 6.59 9.05 -22.12
N ARG A 193 6.60 7.71 -22.01
CA ARG A 193 5.83 6.83 -22.90
C ARG A 193 4.37 6.78 -22.46
N VAL A 194 3.44 6.74 -23.42
CA VAL A 194 2.03 6.44 -23.17
C VAL A 194 1.92 5.08 -22.48
N PRO A 195 1.14 4.94 -21.40
CA PRO A 195 0.98 3.65 -20.73
C PRO A 195 0.43 2.59 -21.68
N ASP A 196 0.96 1.38 -21.61
CA ASP A 196 0.35 0.25 -22.30
C ASP A 196 -1.04 -0.02 -21.71
N SER A 197 -1.99 -0.41 -22.54
CA SER A 197 -3.33 -0.79 -22.08
C SER A 197 -3.69 -2.22 -22.48
N ARG A 198 -4.59 -2.83 -21.73
CA ARG A 198 -5.06 -4.18 -21.99
C ARG A 198 -6.50 -4.38 -21.56
N HIS A 199 -7.27 -5.00 -22.43
CA HIS A 199 -8.64 -5.43 -22.16
C HIS A 199 -8.67 -6.84 -21.56
N ALA A 200 -9.57 -7.08 -20.60
CA ALA A 200 -9.95 -8.42 -20.15
C ALA A 200 -11.47 -8.53 -20.08
N GLY A 201 -11.98 -9.74 -20.25
CA GLY A 201 -13.40 -9.99 -20.40
C GLY A 201 -13.87 -9.91 -21.86
N ASN A 202 -15.17 -10.04 -22.09
CA ASN A 202 -15.73 -10.04 -23.44
C ASN A 202 -16.15 -8.62 -23.88
N TRP A 203 -15.23 -7.87 -24.42
CA TRP A 203 -15.46 -6.49 -24.88
C TRP A 203 -16.29 -6.40 -26.14
N LYS A 204 -16.10 -7.32 -27.08
CA LYS A 204 -16.87 -7.32 -28.37
C LYS A 204 -18.31 -7.75 -28.19
N ARG A 205 -18.59 -8.62 -27.23
CA ARG A 205 -19.93 -9.17 -26.95
C ARG A 205 -20.09 -9.31 -25.44
N PRO A 206 -20.40 -8.21 -24.72
CA PRO A 206 -20.58 -8.25 -23.28
C PRO A 206 -21.58 -9.33 -22.86
N ASN A 207 -21.16 -10.16 -21.90
CA ASN A 207 -21.91 -11.35 -21.48
C ASN A 207 -22.33 -11.32 -19.99
N GLY A 208 -22.29 -10.14 -19.38
CA GLY A 208 -22.68 -9.94 -17.97
C GLY A 208 -21.66 -10.42 -16.92
N LYS A 209 -20.50 -10.96 -17.35
CA LYS A 209 -19.44 -11.43 -16.39
C LYS A 209 -18.45 -10.34 -15.97
N GLY A 210 -18.64 -9.12 -16.48
CA GLY A 210 -17.76 -8.00 -16.24
C GLY A 210 -16.60 -7.88 -17.22
N ARG A 211 -16.24 -6.63 -17.51
CA ARG A 211 -15.09 -6.24 -18.34
C ARG A 211 -14.09 -5.48 -17.47
N THR A 212 -12.83 -5.49 -17.87
CA THR A 212 -11.74 -4.76 -17.19
C THR A 212 -10.85 -4.10 -18.23
N LEU A 213 -10.56 -2.82 -18.03
CA LEU A 213 -9.52 -2.07 -18.70
C LEU A 213 -8.34 -1.92 -17.73
N TYR A 214 -7.14 -2.37 -18.14
CA TYR A 214 -5.90 -2.17 -17.43
C TYR A 214 -5.09 -1.08 -18.11
N ILE A 215 -4.57 -0.14 -17.34
CA ILE A 215 -3.68 0.95 -17.77
C ILE A 215 -2.33 0.80 -17.07
N GLY A 216 -1.27 0.74 -17.85
CA GLY A 216 0.08 0.45 -17.38
C GLY A 216 0.32 -1.03 -17.14
N VAL A 217 1.57 -1.37 -16.84
CA VAL A 217 1.97 -2.75 -16.50
C VAL A 217 2.02 -2.91 -14.98
N ARG A 218 1.60 -4.08 -14.52
CA ARG A 218 1.48 -4.37 -13.09
C ARG A 218 2.83 -4.35 -12.34
N GLU A 219 3.93 -4.58 -13.05
CA GLU A 219 5.29 -4.55 -12.53
C GLU A 219 5.82 -3.13 -12.31
N SER A 220 5.17 -2.12 -12.90
CA SER A 220 5.53 -0.72 -12.69
C SER A 220 5.09 -0.24 -11.31
N GLY A 221 5.66 0.88 -10.86
CA GLY A 221 5.30 1.47 -9.57
C GLY A 221 3.92 2.11 -9.53
N LYS A 222 3.24 2.24 -10.67
CA LYS A 222 1.86 2.71 -10.76
C LYS A 222 1.15 2.04 -11.93
N SER A 223 -0.02 1.49 -11.66
CA SER A 223 -0.96 0.97 -12.67
C SER A 223 -2.40 1.26 -12.25
N CYS A 224 -3.31 1.18 -13.20
CA CYS A 224 -4.73 1.38 -12.95
C CYS A 224 -5.53 0.25 -13.55
N ARG A 225 -6.64 -0.12 -12.92
CA ARG A 225 -7.67 -0.96 -13.49
C ARG A 225 -9.05 -0.32 -13.31
N ILE A 226 -9.84 -0.36 -14.35
CA ILE A 226 -11.21 0.13 -14.36
C ILE A 226 -12.09 -1.06 -14.74
N TYR A 227 -13.07 -1.41 -13.94
CA TYR A 227 -13.81 -2.64 -14.15
C TYR A 227 -15.23 -2.60 -13.61
N GLU A 228 -16.11 -3.42 -14.24
CA GLU A 228 -17.51 -3.61 -13.86
C GLU A 228 -17.58 -4.47 -12.58
N LYS A 229 -17.40 -3.82 -11.41
CA LYS A 229 -17.24 -4.48 -10.10
C LYS A 229 -18.44 -5.32 -9.70
N GLY A 230 -19.66 -4.82 -9.92
CA GLY A 230 -20.87 -5.56 -9.56
C GLY A 230 -21.03 -6.82 -10.42
N LYS A 231 -20.73 -6.74 -11.73
CA LYS A 231 -20.76 -7.90 -12.63
C LYS A 231 -19.67 -8.93 -12.28
N GLU A 232 -18.47 -8.46 -11.88
CA GLU A 232 -17.40 -9.33 -11.35
C GLU A 232 -17.90 -10.12 -10.13
N LYS A 233 -18.73 -9.51 -9.29
CA LYS A 233 -19.33 -10.16 -8.12
C LYS A 233 -20.57 -11.00 -8.43
N GLY A 234 -21.01 -11.06 -9.69
CA GLY A 234 -22.08 -11.92 -10.16
C GLY A 234 -23.44 -11.23 -10.31
N ASP A 235 -23.52 -9.92 -10.14
CA ASP A 235 -24.70 -9.11 -10.45
C ASP A 235 -24.62 -8.61 -11.90
N VAL A 236 -25.25 -9.37 -12.82
CA VAL A 236 -25.17 -9.11 -14.26
C VAL A 236 -25.84 -7.79 -14.69
N LEU A 237 -26.73 -7.25 -13.86
CA LEU A 237 -27.44 -6.00 -14.12
C LEU A 237 -26.80 -4.79 -13.44
N SER A 238 -25.77 -5.02 -12.62
CA SER A 238 -25.13 -3.95 -11.88
C SER A 238 -24.39 -2.98 -12.81
N GLU A 239 -24.58 -1.70 -12.56
CA GLU A 239 -23.85 -0.60 -13.19
C GLU A 239 -22.63 -0.16 -12.38
N TRP A 240 -22.34 -0.83 -11.25
CA TRP A 240 -21.20 -0.52 -10.40
C TRP A 240 -19.86 -0.68 -11.13
N VAL A 241 -19.20 0.45 -11.35
CA VAL A 241 -17.82 0.53 -11.87
C VAL A 241 -16.87 0.91 -10.76
N ARG A 242 -15.73 0.23 -10.68
CA ARG A 242 -14.63 0.61 -9.79
C ARG A 242 -13.41 1.03 -10.61
N ILE A 243 -12.82 2.15 -10.23
CA ILE A 243 -11.48 2.56 -10.64
C ILE A 243 -10.55 2.26 -9.48
N GLU A 244 -9.45 1.57 -9.73
CA GLU A 244 -8.46 1.20 -8.73
C GLU A 244 -7.07 1.55 -9.24
N VAL A 245 -6.36 2.38 -8.49
CA VAL A 245 -4.96 2.75 -8.76
C VAL A 245 -4.06 2.04 -7.77
N GLU A 246 -3.19 1.20 -8.31
CA GLU A 246 -2.16 0.49 -7.55
C GLU A 246 -0.88 1.31 -7.53
N PHE A 247 -0.38 1.64 -6.36
CA PHE A 247 0.92 2.27 -6.13
C PHE A 247 1.86 1.28 -5.45
N LYS A 248 3.06 1.09 -6.00
CA LYS A 248 4.11 0.25 -5.44
C LYS A 248 5.40 1.03 -5.24
N ALA A 249 6.12 0.70 -4.18
CA ALA A 249 7.43 1.28 -3.88
C ALA A 249 8.57 0.67 -4.73
N SER A 250 8.31 0.24 -5.97
CA SER A 250 9.31 -0.32 -6.88
C SER A 250 10.17 0.76 -7.54
N ASP A 251 9.57 1.89 -7.90
CA ASP A 251 10.23 3.01 -8.58
C ASP A 251 9.94 4.37 -7.91
N ARG A 252 9.19 4.37 -6.82
CA ARG A 252 8.73 5.57 -6.11
C ARG A 252 8.70 5.39 -4.62
N TYR A 253 8.73 6.49 -3.89
CA TYR A 253 8.43 6.53 -2.47
C TYR A 253 6.92 6.62 -2.26
N LEU A 254 6.38 5.82 -1.35
CA LEU A 254 4.99 5.91 -0.93
C LEU A 254 4.95 6.65 0.41
N GLU A 255 4.43 7.85 0.38
CA GLU A 255 4.31 8.70 1.57
C GLU A 255 3.25 8.15 2.52
N LEU A 256 3.50 8.24 3.83
CA LEU A 256 2.53 7.78 4.83
C LEU A 256 1.23 8.57 4.76
N GLU A 257 1.28 9.79 4.26
CA GLU A 257 0.15 10.70 4.03
C GLU A 257 -0.88 10.11 3.06
N MET A 258 -0.52 9.13 2.23
CA MET A 258 -1.47 8.36 1.41
C MET A 258 -2.56 7.68 2.26
N LEU A 259 -2.25 7.35 3.52
CA LEU A 259 -3.20 6.76 4.46
C LEU A 259 -4.25 7.78 4.95
N LEU A 260 -3.92 9.06 4.95
CA LEU A 260 -4.78 10.14 5.44
C LEU A 260 -5.60 10.81 4.34
N SER A 261 -5.04 10.90 3.13
CA SER A 261 -5.61 11.67 2.03
C SER A 261 -5.60 10.89 0.70
N PRO A 262 -6.15 9.66 0.65
CA PRO A 262 -6.08 8.82 -0.55
C PRO A 262 -6.74 9.47 -1.76
N SER A 263 -7.77 10.29 -1.56
CA SER A 263 -8.45 11.00 -2.66
C SER A 263 -7.54 11.96 -3.42
N GLN A 264 -6.60 12.62 -2.74
CA GLN A 264 -5.64 13.53 -3.37
C GLN A 264 -4.69 12.76 -4.30
N TYR A 265 -4.16 11.62 -3.83
CA TYR A 265 -3.29 10.74 -4.63
C TYR A 265 -4.04 10.04 -5.77
N PHE A 266 -5.31 9.69 -5.55
CA PHE A 266 -6.16 9.14 -6.60
C PHE A 266 -6.33 10.16 -7.75
N ILE A 267 -6.75 11.38 -7.43
CA ILE A 267 -6.94 12.46 -8.42
C ILE A 267 -5.60 12.85 -9.08
N GLY A 268 -4.50 12.84 -8.33
CA GLY A 268 -3.15 13.12 -8.86
C GLY A 268 -2.54 11.99 -9.69
N ALA A 269 -3.15 10.79 -9.73
CA ALA A 269 -2.58 9.63 -10.40
C ALA A 269 -2.55 9.80 -11.93
N TYR A 270 -3.62 10.31 -12.53
CA TYR A 270 -3.76 10.49 -13.97
C TYR A 270 -4.49 11.80 -14.29
N PRO A 271 -4.14 12.50 -15.40
CA PRO A 271 -4.77 13.77 -15.77
C PRO A 271 -6.28 13.67 -15.90
N VAL A 272 -6.80 12.60 -16.48
CA VAL A 272 -8.24 12.40 -16.71
C VAL A 272 -9.06 12.41 -15.41
N PHE A 273 -8.48 11.99 -14.30
CA PHE A 273 -9.21 12.00 -13.02
C PHE A 273 -9.39 13.43 -12.49
N ASN A 274 -8.39 14.28 -12.66
CA ASN A 274 -8.47 15.68 -12.26
C ASN A 274 -9.26 16.53 -13.28
N GLU A 275 -9.12 16.27 -14.56
CA GLU A 275 -9.66 17.12 -15.63
C GLU A 275 -11.07 16.75 -16.03
N VAL A 276 -11.48 15.48 -15.89
CA VAL A 276 -12.77 14.98 -16.33
C VAL A 276 -13.60 14.44 -15.17
N LEU A 277 -13.06 13.50 -14.40
CA LEU A 277 -13.83 12.82 -13.35
C LEU A 277 -14.18 13.77 -12.18
N LEU A 278 -13.19 14.49 -11.65
CA LEU A 278 -13.39 15.37 -10.49
C LEU A 278 -14.45 16.47 -10.73
N PRO A 279 -14.47 17.17 -11.88
CA PRO A 279 -15.53 18.13 -12.18
C PRO A 279 -16.94 17.52 -12.16
N ARG A 280 -17.11 16.27 -12.60
CA ARG A 280 -18.43 15.58 -12.58
C ARG A 280 -18.89 15.31 -11.15
N LEU A 281 -17.95 15.07 -10.24
CA LEU A 281 -18.27 14.82 -8.83
C LEU A 281 -18.66 16.10 -8.06
N GLY A 282 -18.44 17.29 -8.64
CA GLY A 282 -18.76 18.57 -8.01
C GLY A 282 -17.97 18.83 -6.72
N GLN A 283 -16.81 18.20 -6.57
CA GLN A 283 -15.94 18.33 -5.39
C GLN A 283 -14.64 19.06 -5.75
N TYR A 284 -14.03 19.68 -4.75
CA TYR A 284 -12.70 20.29 -4.88
C TYR A 284 -11.69 19.47 -4.09
N ILE A 285 -10.73 18.85 -4.79
CA ILE A 285 -9.65 18.05 -4.20
C ILE A 285 -8.34 18.49 -4.86
N MET A 286 -7.35 18.88 -4.05
CA MET A 286 -6.02 19.15 -4.59
C MET A 286 -5.31 17.86 -4.96
N PRO A 287 -4.84 17.73 -6.21
CA PRO A 287 -4.13 16.52 -6.63
C PRO A 287 -2.74 16.43 -5.99
N GLU A 288 -2.42 15.27 -5.44
CA GLU A 288 -1.07 14.92 -4.98
C GLU A 288 -0.47 13.85 -5.87
N LYS A 289 0.83 13.92 -6.11
CA LYS A 289 1.56 12.99 -6.98
C LYS A 289 2.67 12.30 -6.21
N THR A 290 2.81 10.99 -6.43
CA THR A 290 3.98 10.25 -5.95
C THR A 290 5.20 10.59 -6.81
N GLU A 291 6.33 10.90 -6.17
CA GLU A 291 7.58 11.18 -6.90
C GLU A 291 8.24 9.89 -7.40
N ILE A 292 8.57 9.86 -8.68
CA ILE A 292 9.38 8.78 -9.27
C ILE A 292 10.84 9.04 -8.94
N ILE A 293 11.49 8.08 -8.32
CA ILE A 293 12.93 8.15 -8.06
C ILE A 293 13.67 7.74 -9.31
N LYS A 294 14.49 8.66 -9.82
CA LYS A 294 15.33 8.36 -10.95
C LYS A 294 16.36 7.30 -10.57
N LYS A 295 16.41 6.19 -11.31
CA LYS A 295 17.36 5.09 -11.12
C LYS A 295 18.82 5.56 -10.99
N GLN A 296 19.17 6.66 -11.65
CA GLN A 296 20.49 7.29 -11.55
C GLN A 296 20.82 7.77 -10.13
N SER A 297 19.87 8.40 -9.44
CA SER A 297 20.09 8.87 -8.05
C SER A 297 20.34 7.71 -7.10
N GLN A 298 19.67 6.59 -7.32
CA GLN A 298 19.85 5.36 -6.53
C GLN A 298 21.27 4.78 -6.75
N ILE A 299 21.71 4.70 -8.00
CA ILE A 299 23.04 4.20 -8.36
C ILE A 299 24.13 5.08 -7.73
N GLU A 300 23.98 6.40 -7.79
CA GLU A 300 24.97 7.32 -7.24
C GLU A 300 25.03 7.27 -5.71
N TRP A 301 23.89 7.11 -5.04
CA TRP A 301 23.83 6.92 -3.58
C TRP A 301 24.56 5.64 -3.14
N LYS A 302 24.30 4.52 -3.83
CA LYS A 302 24.97 3.24 -3.55
C LYS A 302 26.48 3.34 -3.75
N LYS A 303 26.90 3.92 -4.87
CA LYS A 303 28.33 4.14 -5.14
C LYS A 303 28.98 5.00 -4.05
N ALA A 304 28.29 5.99 -3.52
CA ALA A 304 28.80 6.81 -2.43
C ALA A 304 29.01 5.99 -1.16
N ILE A 305 28.04 5.13 -0.79
CA ILE A 305 28.17 4.22 0.36
C ILE A 305 29.33 3.25 0.15
N GLU A 306 29.43 2.60 -1.00
CA GLU A 306 30.51 1.64 -1.31
C GLU A 306 31.90 2.29 -1.28
N ILE A 307 32.03 3.50 -1.80
CA ILE A 307 33.28 4.26 -1.73
C ILE A 307 33.64 4.58 -0.29
N THR A 308 32.67 5.07 0.50
CA THR A 308 32.88 5.38 1.92
C THR A 308 33.29 4.13 2.69
N LYS A 309 32.62 3.02 2.46
CA LYS A 309 32.94 1.72 3.08
C LYS A 309 34.34 1.23 2.68
N SER A 310 34.66 1.28 1.41
CA SER A 310 35.97 0.84 0.89
C SER A 310 37.12 1.69 1.41
N GLN A 311 36.97 3.00 1.41
CA GLN A 311 38.04 3.93 1.81
C GLN A 311 38.17 4.06 3.33
N PHE A 312 37.06 4.13 4.05
CA PHE A 312 37.04 4.50 5.47
C PHE A 312 36.50 3.40 6.39
N GLY A 313 35.87 2.36 5.86
CA GLY A 313 35.20 1.33 6.67
C GLY A 313 36.12 0.63 7.68
N LYS A 314 37.40 0.44 7.34
CA LYS A 314 38.40 -0.14 8.28
C LYS A 314 38.65 0.77 9.48
N TYR A 315 38.76 2.09 9.25
CA TYR A 315 38.91 3.08 10.30
C TYR A 315 37.67 3.18 11.17
N ILE A 316 36.49 3.27 10.58
CA ILE A 316 35.21 3.31 11.28
C ILE A 316 35.08 2.08 12.19
N ARG A 317 35.41 0.89 11.70
CA ARG A 317 35.36 -0.34 12.50
C ARG A 317 36.30 -0.28 13.75
N GLN A 318 37.46 0.34 13.65
CA GLN A 318 38.37 0.49 14.80
C GLN A 318 37.84 1.55 15.78
N PHE A 319 37.35 2.68 15.26
CA PHE A 319 36.83 3.76 16.10
C PHE A 319 35.62 3.30 16.92
N ARG A 320 34.74 2.47 16.36
CA ARG A 320 33.59 1.88 17.08
C ARG A 320 33.97 0.99 18.28
N LYS A 321 35.21 0.66 18.44
CA LYS A 321 35.72 -0.04 19.67
C LYS A 321 35.94 0.92 20.82
N VAL A 322 36.03 2.21 20.56
CA VAL A 322 36.40 3.26 21.54
C VAL A 322 35.26 4.23 21.78
N TYR A 323 34.51 4.57 20.73
CA TYR A 323 33.44 5.57 20.73
C TYR A 323 32.09 4.89 20.50
N ASP A 324 31.02 5.42 21.06
CA ASP A 324 29.68 5.03 20.68
C ASP A 324 29.32 5.57 19.26
N ASP A 325 28.27 4.98 18.64
CA ASP A 325 27.94 5.30 17.26
C ASP A 325 27.48 6.77 17.09
N SER A 326 26.83 7.38 18.08
CA SER A 326 26.36 8.78 18.02
C SER A 326 27.53 9.76 18.11
N GLU A 327 28.45 9.53 19.04
CA GLU A 327 29.66 10.32 19.21
C GLU A 327 30.54 10.23 17.96
N LEU A 328 30.75 9.02 17.45
CA LEU A 328 31.55 8.76 16.27
C LEU A 328 30.96 9.45 15.02
N LEU A 329 29.64 9.34 14.80
CA LEU A 329 28.99 10.01 13.67
C LEU A 329 29.11 11.53 13.76
N THR A 330 29.01 12.10 14.95
CA THR A 330 29.22 13.54 15.18
C THR A 330 30.64 13.96 14.82
N MET A 331 31.65 13.17 15.23
CA MET A 331 33.06 13.44 14.94
C MET A 331 33.39 13.28 13.46
N LEU A 332 32.77 12.34 12.76
CA LEU A 332 33.06 12.04 11.34
C LEU A 332 32.22 12.87 10.37
N SER A 333 31.16 13.53 10.82
CA SER A 333 30.34 14.38 9.99
C SER A 333 31.01 15.73 9.73
N SER A 334 30.94 16.21 8.49
CA SER A 334 31.45 17.54 8.12
C SER A 334 30.65 18.61 8.84
N SER A 335 31.32 19.62 9.37
CA SER A 335 30.70 20.85 9.90
C SER A 335 30.17 21.78 8.78
N LYS A 336 30.56 21.52 7.53
CA LYS A 336 30.11 22.28 6.36
C LYS A 336 28.89 21.61 5.75
N ASP A 337 27.83 22.38 5.52
CA ASP A 337 26.63 21.94 4.80
C ASP A 337 26.86 21.98 3.29
N GLU A 338 27.84 21.19 2.82
CA GLU A 338 28.18 21.05 1.41
C GLU A 338 27.74 19.68 0.90
N VAL A 339 26.90 19.72 -0.13
CA VAL A 339 26.48 18.48 -0.81
C VAL A 339 27.58 17.98 -1.72
N PRO A 340 28.10 16.75 -1.55
CA PRO A 340 29.08 16.16 -2.45
C PRO A 340 28.56 16.14 -3.89
N LYS A 341 29.45 16.41 -4.87
CA LYS A 341 29.08 16.48 -6.30
C LYS A 341 28.28 15.25 -6.78
N ARG A 342 28.57 14.08 -6.26
CA ARG A 342 27.90 12.80 -6.57
C ARG A 342 26.48 12.70 -6.01
N LEU A 343 26.18 13.43 -4.95
CA LEU A 343 24.88 13.42 -4.25
C LEU A 343 24.08 14.71 -4.53
N LYS A 344 24.36 15.41 -5.64
CA LYS A 344 23.63 16.61 -6.06
C LYS A 344 22.25 16.25 -6.63
N PHE A 345 21.41 15.67 -5.82
CA PHE A 345 19.97 15.55 -6.02
C PHE A 345 19.28 16.03 -4.75
N SER A 346 17.99 16.35 -4.81
CA SER A 346 17.30 16.93 -3.66
C SER A 346 17.46 16.05 -2.42
N ALA A 347 17.54 16.66 -1.24
CA ALA A 347 17.60 15.89 0.03
C ALA A 347 16.40 14.96 0.18
N ILE A 348 15.23 15.37 -0.35
CA ILE A 348 14.02 14.54 -0.41
C ILE A 348 14.26 13.32 -1.28
N ALA A 349 14.82 13.48 -2.49
CA ALA A 349 15.14 12.35 -3.38
C ALA A 349 16.19 11.41 -2.76
N ALA A 350 17.15 11.94 -1.98
CA ALA A 350 18.12 11.14 -1.24
C ALA A 350 17.46 10.32 -0.12
N MET A 351 16.61 10.94 0.69
CA MET A 351 15.86 10.26 1.75
C MET A 351 14.92 9.20 1.18
N GLN A 352 14.31 9.47 0.05
CA GLN A 352 13.44 8.56 -0.67
C GLN A 352 14.21 7.39 -1.26
N ALA A 353 15.38 7.64 -1.88
CA ALA A 353 16.26 6.60 -2.41
C ALA A 353 16.65 5.57 -1.35
N VAL A 354 16.97 6.01 -0.14
CA VAL A 354 17.29 5.13 0.99
C VAL A 354 16.08 4.33 1.47
N ARG A 355 14.89 4.94 1.50
CA ARG A 355 13.67 4.29 1.98
C ARG A 355 13.06 3.29 0.99
N ILE A 356 13.21 3.51 -0.32
CA ILE A 356 12.76 2.56 -1.36
C ILE A 356 13.69 1.34 -1.43
N ASN A 357 14.93 1.47 -1.04
CA ASN A 357 16.04 0.62 -1.43
C ASN A 357 16.39 -0.52 -0.49
N GLN A 358 15.43 -1.18 0.13
CA GLN A 358 15.77 -2.46 0.73
C GLN A 358 15.90 -3.64 -0.25
N PRO A 359 15.20 -3.73 -1.40
CA PRO A 359 15.47 -4.80 -2.38
C PRO A 359 16.83 -4.71 -3.08
N ILE A 360 17.47 -3.55 -3.08
CA ILE A 360 18.67 -3.30 -3.86
C ILE A 360 19.95 -3.82 -3.18
N TYR A 361 19.92 -4.16 -1.91
CA TYR A 361 21.04 -4.84 -1.25
C TYR A 361 21.23 -6.29 -1.72
N GLU A 362 20.20 -6.93 -2.26
CA GLU A 362 20.28 -8.32 -2.76
C GLU A 362 20.97 -8.41 -4.12
N GLU A 363 20.77 -7.44 -5.02
CA GLU A 363 21.45 -7.45 -6.33
C GLU A 363 22.96 -7.26 -6.22
N LEU A 364 23.46 -6.62 -5.14
CA LEU A 364 24.91 -6.43 -4.94
C LEU A 364 25.59 -7.62 -4.28
N ALA A 365 24.85 -8.47 -3.57
CA ALA A 365 25.40 -9.69 -2.97
C ALA A 365 25.69 -10.78 -4.01
N HIS A 366 25.08 -10.73 -5.18
CA HIS A 366 25.24 -11.67 -6.28
C HIS A 366 26.17 -11.16 -7.41
N ALA A 367 26.72 -9.93 -7.28
CA ALA A 367 27.60 -9.33 -8.29
C ALA A 367 29.09 -9.34 -7.87
N VAL A 368 29.49 -10.18 -6.88
CA VAL A 368 30.87 -10.40 -6.45
C VAL A 368 31.23 -11.87 -6.61
#